data_3bad6a38e6ee385267338ef7b55045b2
#
_entry.id   3bad6a38e6ee385267338ef7b55045b2
#
_cell.length_a   1.000
_cell.length_b   1.000
_cell.length_c   1.000
_cell.angle_alpha   90.00
_cell.angle_beta   90.00
_cell.angle_gamma   90.00
#
_symmetry.space_group_name_H-M   'P 1'
#
loop_
_entity.id
_entity.type
_entity.pdbx_description
1 polymer ?
#
loop_
_entity_poly.entity_id
_entity_poly.type
_entity_poly.pdbx_seq_one_letter_code
_entity_poly.pdbx_strand_id
1 'polypeptide(L)'
;MRSSPPASVRDPRRLLWQRAAMSVGAVLVLILGVLTTASGSARAAGTQEPCDIYGAAGTPCVAAHSTVRALYESYNGPLYQVRRASDGATSDIGLTAAGGYANSDAQDVFCVQTACTITKVYDQSPQHNDLTIEGGGGAAPNPDVAANANAMHVDVNGSKVYGLYVGPGVGYRDDNTSAVPTGSQPQGAYMVASGTHVNNGCCFDYGNAETNNQDTGNGRMESVYIGTGCGQSPCSGSGPWVQADLENGLYSGSGSNLGNTGNNSEFVTGMVKSNNTSTFEIEGGNSQSGGLSTWYNGALPPNGYTPMSLEGAIVLGTGGDNSNRDMGTFFEGVMTAGVPSDAADAAVQANIVAQNYSGNSGGSPQSSGGTITLPGGQCVDVIGDDTGADGTAVDLWGCQSYAIDQHWTHNSDGSLETLGRCLDIDGDGTAVGTKVELWDCNGVGGQKWIQQADGALLNPQSGLCLDDPSANTANGTQLQIYTCNQTPAQQYAVNGGGVINGPGSQCVDVAGDDVGVNLTHVQLWSCQPYSADQHWYHNSNGSLETLGRCLDIDGNGTAVGTKVELYDCNGVGGQVWQQQSDGSLLNPQSGLCLDDPNDNSADGTQLQIYTCNQSPAQQFSLE
;
A
#
# COMPACT_ATOMS: atom_id res chain seq x y z
N MET A 1 -10.66 -17.65 85.49
CA MET A 1 -9.63 -18.03 86.49
C MET A 1 -8.30 -17.89 85.78
N ARG A 2 -7.59 -16.87 86.14
CA ARG A 2 -6.24 -16.83 86.69
C ARG A 2 -5.24 -17.63 85.82
N SER A 3 -4.09 -17.18 85.33
CA SER A 3 -3.24 -16.02 85.67
C SER A 3 -2.08 -15.96 84.72
N SER A 4 -1.72 -14.75 84.35
CA SER A 4 -0.37 -14.38 83.87
C SER A 4 0.62 -14.38 85.04
N PRO A 5 1.84 -13.91 84.92
CA PRO A 5 2.97 -13.84 84.00
C PRO A 5 4.31 -14.30 84.69
N PRO A 6 5.50 -13.75 84.56
CA PRO A 6 6.08 -12.64 83.82
C PRO A 6 7.46 -12.87 83.17
N ALA A 7 7.80 -11.92 82.34
CA ALA A 7 9.02 -11.15 82.03
C ALA A 7 10.36 -11.40 82.74
N SER A 8 11.47 -11.18 82.04
CA SER A 8 12.50 -10.14 82.23
C SER A 8 13.79 -10.53 81.45
N VAL A 9 14.26 -9.72 80.58
CA VAL A 9 15.17 -8.54 80.68
C VAL A 9 16.64 -8.88 80.85
N ARG A 10 17.41 -8.48 79.88
CA ARG A 10 18.67 -7.72 79.80
C ARG A 10 19.82 -8.29 79.02
N ASP A 11 20.13 -7.55 78.00
CA ASP A 11 21.39 -7.12 77.42
C ASP A 11 22.50 -6.86 78.50
N PRO A 12 23.79 -6.62 78.22
CA PRO A 12 24.50 -6.37 76.99
C PRO A 12 26.00 -6.78 76.93
N ARG A 13 26.58 -6.53 75.76
CA ARG A 13 27.95 -6.04 75.53
C ARG A 13 29.14 -6.97 75.55
N ARG A 14 29.85 -6.90 74.45
CA ARG A 14 31.22 -6.51 74.08
C ARG A 14 32.09 -7.59 73.44
N LEU A 15 32.48 -7.21 72.27
CA LEU A 15 33.83 -6.92 71.72
C LEU A 15 34.80 -8.08 71.42
N LEU A 16 35.20 -8.02 70.17
CA LEU A 16 36.57 -8.04 69.63
C LEU A 16 37.22 -9.35 69.15
N TRP A 17 37.51 -9.28 67.85
CA TRP A 17 38.73 -9.69 67.11
C TRP A 17 39.06 -11.16 67.00
N GLN A 18 39.21 -11.71 65.87
CA GLN A 18 40.25 -11.73 64.86
C GLN A 18 40.09 -12.93 63.90
N ARG A 19 40.22 -12.63 62.64
CA ARG A 19 40.91 -13.37 61.56
C ARG A 19 40.94 -14.91 61.55
N ALA A 20 40.44 -15.50 60.49
CA ALA A 20 41.21 -16.20 59.43
C ALA A 20 40.28 -16.91 58.44
N ALA A 21 40.44 -16.56 57.26
CA ALA A 21 40.53 -17.14 55.95
C ALA A 21 40.05 -18.59 55.64
N MET A 22 39.51 -18.70 54.41
CA MET A 22 39.38 -19.83 53.48
C MET A 22 38.12 -20.69 53.67
N SER A 23 37.35 -20.91 52.69
CA SER A 23 37.36 -21.09 51.27
C SER A 23 35.96 -21.47 50.80
N VAL A 24 35.52 -20.83 49.74
CA VAL A 24 34.93 -21.35 48.51
C VAL A 24 33.79 -22.38 48.60
N GLY A 25 32.66 -21.93 48.12
CA GLY A 25 31.52 -22.77 47.74
C GLY A 25 30.37 -21.89 47.18
N ALA A 26 30.61 -21.20 46.10
CA ALA A 26 29.54 -20.47 45.40
C ALA A 26 28.75 -21.44 44.52
N VAL A 27 27.54 -21.75 44.92
CA VAL A 27 26.53 -22.35 44.01
C VAL A 27 25.89 -21.22 43.24
N LEU A 28 26.30 -21.07 41.99
CA LEU A 28 25.67 -20.13 41.02
C LEU A 28 24.40 -20.80 40.47
N VAL A 29 23.25 -20.38 40.92
CA VAL A 29 21.99 -20.70 40.28
C VAL A 29 21.85 -19.72 39.08
N LEU A 30 22.13 -20.21 37.88
CA LEU A 30 21.82 -19.52 36.64
C LEU A 30 20.31 -19.55 36.43
N ILE A 31 19.64 -18.43 36.69
CA ILE A 31 18.33 -18.18 36.14
C ILE A 31 18.58 -17.67 34.71
N LEU A 32 18.43 -18.52 33.70
CA LEU A 32 18.28 -18.09 32.31
C LEU A 32 16.94 -17.42 32.17
N GLY A 33 16.92 -16.09 32.30
CA GLY A 33 15.86 -15.28 31.77
C GLY A 33 16.03 -15.22 30.26
N VAL A 34 15.13 -15.87 29.54
CA VAL A 34 14.99 -15.64 28.09
C VAL A 34 14.45 -14.23 27.91
N LEU A 35 15.35 -13.27 27.71
CA LEU A 35 14.95 -11.99 27.09
C LEU A 35 14.72 -12.31 25.62
N THR A 36 13.46 -12.39 25.22
CA THR A 36 13.10 -12.19 23.84
C THR A 36 13.40 -10.74 23.49
N THR A 37 14.57 -10.51 22.92
CA THR A 37 14.84 -9.24 22.25
C THR A 37 13.98 -9.21 20.99
N ALA A 38 12.88 -8.47 21.05
CA ALA A 38 12.29 -7.95 19.82
C ALA A 38 13.44 -7.23 19.09
N SER A 39 13.79 -7.74 17.91
CA SER A 39 14.76 -7.10 17.02
C SER A 39 14.09 -5.88 16.37
N GLY A 40 13.76 -4.88 17.16
CA GLY A 40 13.65 -3.54 16.64
C GLY A 40 15.06 -3.16 16.17
N SER A 41 15.22 -2.90 14.89
CA SER A 41 16.47 -2.38 14.34
C SER A 41 16.84 -1.13 15.13
N ALA A 42 17.81 -1.26 16.03
CA ALA A 42 18.33 -0.12 16.76
C ALA A 42 18.98 0.80 15.71
N ARG A 43 18.32 1.90 15.43
CA ARG A 43 18.86 2.97 14.59
C ARG A 43 20.19 3.43 15.18
N ALA A 44 21.22 3.56 14.35
CA ALA A 44 22.50 4.11 14.75
C ALA A 44 22.26 5.52 15.30
N ALA A 45 22.70 5.78 16.54
CA ALA A 45 22.61 7.10 17.14
C ALA A 45 23.38 8.11 16.28
N GLY A 46 22.67 9.11 15.70
CA GLY A 46 23.30 10.26 15.09
C GLY A 46 22.88 10.69 13.69
N THR A 47 21.82 10.14 13.08
CA THR A 47 21.31 10.72 11.82
C THR A 47 20.16 11.67 12.13
N GLN A 48 20.43 12.98 11.94
CA GLN A 48 19.36 13.99 11.99
C GLN A 48 18.31 13.71 10.91
N GLU A 49 17.03 13.89 11.25
CA GLU A 49 15.95 13.79 10.29
C GLU A 49 15.86 15.03 9.39
N PRO A 50 15.16 14.99 8.25
CA PRO A 50 15.13 16.09 7.31
C PRO A 50 14.85 17.45 7.92
N CYS A 51 13.88 17.56 8.80
CA CYS A 51 13.53 18.84 9.43
C CYS A 51 14.51 19.28 10.53
N ASP A 52 15.22 18.34 11.14
CA ASP A 52 16.34 18.69 12.05
C ASP A 52 17.52 19.25 11.24
N ILE A 53 17.80 18.69 10.05
CA ILE A 53 18.83 19.17 9.13
C ILE A 53 18.51 20.58 8.66
N TYR A 54 17.30 20.81 8.13
CA TYR A 54 16.89 22.13 7.66
C TYR A 54 16.82 23.15 8.79
N GLY A 55 16.34 22.77 9.95
CA GLY A 55 16.33 23.63 11.14
C GLY A 55 17.72 24.06 11.57
N ALA A 56 18.68 23.14 11.59
CA ALA A 56 20.10 23.43 11.90
C ALA A 56 20.75 24.32 10.83
N ALA A 57 20.31 24.23 9.57
CA ALA A 57 20.77 25.06 8.47
C ALA A 57 20.12 26.46 8.44
N GLY A 58 19.14 26.74 9.31
CA GLY A 58 18.46 28.04 9.39
C GLY A 58 17.30 28.22 8.44
N THR A 59 16.83 27.17 7.82
CA THR A 59 15.62 27.11 6.96
C THR A 59 14.64 26.07 7.53
N PRO A 60 13.97 26.39 8.66
CA PRO A 60 13.13 25.43 9.36
C PRO A 60 11.94 24.96 8.51
N CYS A 61 11.50 23.72 8.74
CA CYS A 61 10.27 23.20 8.15
C CYS A 61 9.06 23.98 8.64
N VAL A 62 8.18 24.34 7.72
CA VAL A 62 6.86 24.93 7.97
C VAL A 62 5.74 23.96 7.63
N ALA A 63 6.05 22.89 6.93
CA ALA A 63 5.21 21.70 6.76
C ALA A 63 6.11 20.47 6.62
N ALA A 64 5.66 19.34 7.16
CA ALA A 64 6.39 18.09 7.14
C ALA A 64 5.40 16.93 7.14
N HIS A 65 5.10 16.39 5.96
CA HIS A 65 4.11 15.33 5.74
C HIS A 65 4.80 14.03 5.37
N SER A 66 4.37 12.93 5.95
CA SER A 66 4.86 11.60 5.60
C SER A 66 3.87 10.54 6.02
N THR A 67 3.70 9.53 5.19
CA THR A 67 2.93 8.33 5.55
C THR A 67 3.84 7.18 6.00
N VAL A 68 5.16 7.35 5.90
CA VAL A 68 6.11 6.25 6.08
C VAL A 68 7.01 6.38 7.31
N ARG A 69 7.35 7.60 7.73
CA ARG A 69 8.30 7.82 8.85
C ARG A 69 8.19 9.19 9.50
N ALA A 70 8.88 9.36 10.61
CA ALA A 70 9.12 10.66 11.21
C ALA A 70 10.11 11.50 10.37
N LEU A 71 9.87 12.82 10.31
CA LEU A 71 10.72 13.81 9.67
C LEU A 71 11.46 14.70 10.68
N TYR A 72 11.25 14.47 11.98
CA TYR A 72 12.02 14.97 13.11
C TYR A 72 12.42 13.80 14.02
N GLU A 73 13.61 13.81 14.54
CA GLU A 73 14.08 12.76 15.48
C GLU A 73 13.20 12.65 16.73
N SER A 74 12.67 13.77 17.18
CA SER A 74 11.84 13.83 18.39
C SER A 74 10.34 13.59 18.15
N TYR A 75 9.88 13.50 16.90
CA TYR A 75 8.45 13.36 16.60
C TYR A 75 7.90 12.01 17.08
N ASN A 76 6.74 12.07 17.72
CA ASN A 76 6.03 10.88 18.24
C ASN A 76 4.50 11.02 18.10
N GLY A 77 4.05 11.82 17.15
CA GLY A 77 2.63 12.03 16.83
C GLY A 77 2.13 11.09 15.74
N PRO A 78 0.86 11.26 15.33
CA PRO A 78 0.30 10.54 14.19
C PRO A 78 0.89 11.04 12.87
N LEU A 79 1.00 10.14 11.90
CA LEU A 79 1.43 10.46 10.54
C LEU A 79 0.22 10.72 9.63
N TYR A 80 -0.79 9.88 9.72
CA TYR A 80 -2.04 10.01 8.96
C TYR A 80 -3.19 9.36 9.70
N GLN A 81 -4.42 9.66 9.26
CA GLN A 81 -5.64 9.07 9.78
C GLN A 81 -6.27 8.19 8.70
N VAL A 82 -6.68 6.99 9.11
CA VAL A 82 -7.47 6.09 8.25
C VAL A 82 -8.91 6.00 8.73
N ARG A 83 -9.83 5.81 7.79
CA ARG A 83 -11.24 5.56 8.04
C ARG A 83 -11.64 4.24 7.40
N ARG A 84 -12.21 3.33 8.17
CA ARG A 84 -12.68 2.06 7.66
C ARG A 84 -14.13 2.13 7.14
N ALA A 85 -14.40 1.41 6.05
CA ALA A 85 -15.69 1.46 5.37
C ALA A 85 -16.82 0.78 6.15
N SER A 86 -16.53 -0.30 6.89
CA SER A 86 -17.55 -1.12 7.57
C SER A 86 -18.41 -0.40 8.59
N ASP A 87 -17.88 0.63 9.27
CA ASP A 87 -18.60 1.38 10.30
C ASP A 87 -18.29 2.88 10.33
N GLY A 88 -17.43 3.34 9.40
CA GLY A 88 -16.98 4.73 9.31
C GLY A 88 -16.08 5.19 10.47
N ALA A 89 -15.61 4.28 11.32
CA ALA A 89 -14.67 4.60 12.39
C ALA A 89 -13.33 5.06 11.82
N THR A 90 -12.63 5.91 12.58
CA THR A 90 -11.30 6.41 12.23
C THR A 90 -10.25 5.96 13.22
N SER A 91 -9.01 5.81 12.76
CA SER A 91 -7.85 5.56 13.60
C SER A 91 -6.67 6.39 13.12
N ASP A 92 -5.95 6.98 14.05
CA ASP A 92 -4.70 7.67 13.74
C ASP A 92 -3.55 6.66 13.71
N ILE A 93 -2.82 6.66 12.61
CA ILE A 93 -1.63 5.81 12.44
C ILE A 93 -0.41 6.65 12.83
N GLY A 94 0.20 6.26 13.94
CA GLY A 94 1.40 6.89 14.47
C GLY A 94 2.66 6.11 14.12
N LEU A 95 3.67 6.28 14.96
CA LEU A 95 4.98 5.67 14.81
C LEU A 95 5.14 4.43 15.69
N THR A 96 5.99 3.50 15.29
CA THR A 96 6.40 2.37 16.14
C THR A 96 7.26 2.82 17.33
N ALA A 97 7.98 3.94 17.18
CA ALA A 97 8.76 4.62 18.22
C ALA A 97 9.00 6.08 17.79
N ALA A 98 9.32 6.96 18.73
CA ALA A 98 9.69 8.35 18.42
C ALA A 98 10.83 8.40 17.39
N GLY A 99 10.69 9.25 16.37
CA GLY A 99 11.64 9.35 15.27
C GLY A 99 11.70 8.12 14.34
N GLY A 100 10.78 7.17 14.48
CA GLY A 100 10.76 5.90 13.75
C GLY A 100 9.85 5.89 12.52
N TYR A 101 9.35 4.70 12.21
CA TYR A 101 8.54 4.40 11.04
C TYR A 101 7.07 4.25 11.39
N ALA A 102 6.19 4.39 10.40
CA ALA A 102 4.76 4.21 10.54
C ALA A 102 4.43 2.83 11.14
N ASN A 103 3.46 2.81 12.05
CA ASN A 103 2.95 1.57 12.63
C ASN A 103 1.89 0.96 11.70
N SER A 104 2.35 0.35 10.61
CA SER A 104 1.47 -0.30 9.63
C SER A 104 0.71 -1.48 10.20
N ASP A 105 1.27 -2.18 11.20
CA ASP A 105 0.56 -3.28 11.87
C ASP A 105 -0.72 -2.79 12.56
N ALA A 106 -0.71 -1.57 13.12
CA ALA A 106 -1.91 -0.97 13.71
C ALA A 106 -2.97 -0.65 12.64
N GLN A 107 -2.55 -0.23 11.43
CA GLN A 107 -3.44 -0.05 10.29
C GLN A 107 -4.01 -1.39 9.83
N ASP A 108 -3.17 -2.40 9.65
CA ASP A 108 -3.60 -3.73 9.19
C ASP A 108 -4.64 -4.34 10.12
N VAL A 109 -4.42 -4.23 11.44
CA VAL A 109 -5.38 -4.69 12.45
C VAL A 109 -6.68 -3.88 12.40
N PHE A 110 -6.59 -2.55 12.25
CA PHE A 110 -7.78 -1.69 12.20
C PHE A 110 -8.59 -1.89 10.92
N CYS A 111 -7.93 -2.13 9.80
CA CYS A 111 -8.53 -2.30 8.47
C CYS A 111 -8.80 -3.76 8.11
N VAL A 112 -8.67 -4.68 9.06
CA VAL A 112 -8.91 -6.10 8.81
C VAL A 112 -10.35 -6.33 8.33
N GLN A 113 -10.50 -7.03 7.20
CA GLN A 113 -11.78 -7.36 6.57
C GLN A 113 -12.65 -6.13 6.21
N THR A 114 -12.03 -4.99 5.94
CA THR A 114 -12.74 -3.78 5.50
C THR A 114 -11.78 -2.89 4.72
N ALA A 115 -12.30 -2.22 3.70
CA ALA A 115 -11.53 -1.18 3.03
C ALA A 115 -11.26 0.00 3.98
N CYS A 116 -10.09 0.60 3.84
CA CYS A 116 -9.71 1.80 4.56
C CYS A 116 -9.26 2.89 3.59
N THR A 117 -9.60 4.12 3.91
CA THR A 117 -9.15 5.30 3.17
C THR A 117 -8.40 6.27 4.07
N ILE A 118 -7.42 7.00 3.53
CA ILE A 118 -6.70 8.03 4.27
C ILE A 118 -7.53 9.32 4.25
N THR A 119 -7.98 9.78 5.42
CA THR A 119 -8.82 10.97 5.53
C THR A 119 -8.05 12.23 5.90
N LYS A 120 -6.82 12.08 6.37
CA LYS A 120 -5.96 13.18 6.77
C LYS A 120 -4.49 12.76 6.73
N VAL A 121 -3.60 13.67 6.34
CA VAL A 121 -2.14 13.54 6.51
C VAL A 121 -1.71 14.61 7.51
N TYR A 122 -1.10 14.19 8.62
CA TYR A 122 -0.70 15.11 9.69
C TYR A 122 0.61 15.82 9.37
N ASP A 123 0.66 17.11 9.66
CA ASP A 123 1.89 17.89 9.65
C ASP A 123 2.70 17.63 10.94
N GLN A 124 3.89 17.12 10.77
CA GLN A 124 4.81 16.86 11.87
C GLN A 124 5.53 18.14 12.37
N SER A 125 5.42 19.25 11.64
CA SER A 125 6.00 20.51 12.04
C SER A 125 5.24 21.16 13.22
N PRO A 126 5.83 22.10 13.94
CA PRO A 126 5.11 22.84 14.99
C PRO A 126 3.95 23.70 14.48
N GLN A 127 3.77 23.80 13.16
CA GLN A 127 2.73 24.64 12.56
C GLN A 127 1.37 23.92 12.46
N HIS A 128 1.37 22.56 12.41
CA HIS A 128 0.19 21.72 12.31
C HIS A 128 -0.69 22.04 11.09
N ASN A 129 -0.06 22.21 9.94
CA ASN A 129 -0.71 22.38 8.63
C ASN A 129 -1.18 21.02 8.12
N ASP A 130 -2.16 20.42 8.77
CA ASP A 130 -2.67 19.08 8.44
C ASP A 130 -3.44 19.10 7.11
N LEU A 131 -3.15 18.16 6.22
CA LEU A 131 -3.85 18.04 4.95
C LEU A 131 -5.11 17.20 5.10
N THR A 132 -6.21 17.69 4.57
CA THR A 132 -7.49 16.99 4.45
C THR A 132 -7.87 16.82 2.98
N ILE A 133 -8.85 15.96 2.70
CA ILE A 133 -9.29 15.73 1.32
C ILE A 133 -9.61 17.06 0.62
N GLU A 134 -9.12 17.21 -0.61
CA GLU A 134 -9.28 18.39 -1.44
C GLU A 134 -10.77 18.71 -1.70
N GLY A 135 -11.12 19.99 -1.66
CA GLY A 135 -12.44 20.48 -2.04
C GLY A 135 -12.59 20.66 -3.54
N GLY A 136 -13.81 20.88 -4.01
CA GLY A 136 -14.02 21.21 -5.43
C GLY A 136 -13.36 22.54 -5.81
N GLY A 137 -12.71 22.59 -6.98
CA GLY A 137 -11.93 23.72 -7.47
C GLY A 137 -12.30 24.18 -8.88
N GLY A 138 -11.42 24.98 -9.47
CA GLY A 138 -11.60 25.54 -10.82
C GLY A 138 -11.55 24.49 -11.91
N ALA A 139 -10.61 23.55 -11.82
CA ALA A 139 -10.44 22.48 -12.81
C ALA A 139 -11.41 21.32 -12.60
N ALA A 140 -11.67 20.93 -11.33
CA ALA A 140 -12.63 19.90 -10.97
C ALA A 140 -13.62 20.44 -9.93
N PRO A 141 -14.92 20.56 -10.27
CA PRO A 141 -15.90 21.23 -9.41
C PRO A 141 -16.37 20.39 -8.22
N ASN A 142 -16.13 19.09 -8.24
CA ASN A 142 -16.47 18.18 -7.16
C ASN A 142 -15.28 18.05 -6.19
N PRO A 143 -15.52 17.79 -4.90
CA PRO A 143 -14.47 17.38 -3.99
C PRO A 143 -13.81 16.08 -4.46
N ASP A 144 -12.53 15.94 -4.16
CA ASP A 144 -11.78 14.72 -4.36
C ASP A 144 -12.21 13.61 -3.39
N VAL A 145 -11.74 12.40 -3.64
CA VAL A 145 -11.97 11.26 -2.78
C VAL A 145 -10.71 10.92 -1.98
N ALA A 146 -10.89 10.19 -0.91
CA ALA A 146 -9.79 9.76 -0.07
C ALA A 146 -9.01 8.61 -0.73
N ALA A 147 -7.69 8.66 -0.66
CA ALA A 147 -6.81 7.59 -1.13
C ALA A 147 -7.09 6.28 -0.39
N ASN A 148 -7.01 5.15 -1.10
CA ASN A 148 -7.03 3.83 -0.48
C ASN A 148 -5.78 3.67 0.42
N ALA A 149 -6.00 3.36 1.68
CA ALA A 149 -4.93 3.32 2.67
C ALA A 149 -3.98 2.11 2.50
N ASN A 150 -4.44 1.05 1.86
CA ASN A 150 -3.69 -0.20 1.70
C ASN A 150 -3.17 -0.39 0.26
N ALA A 151 -3.39 0.59 -0.62
CA ALA A 151 -3.09 0.47 -2.05
C ALA A 151 -1.59 0.28 -2.34
N MET A 152 -0.71 0.84 -1.52
CA MET A 152 0.72 0.82 -1.80
C MET A 152 1.52 0.57 -0.52
N HIS A 153 2.07 -0.63 -0.36
CA HIS A 153 3.05 -0.89 0.68
C HIS A 153 4.46 -0.98 0.10
N VAL A 154 5.40 -0.48 0.85
CA VAL A 154 6.83 -0.54 0.57
C VAL A 154 7.58 -0.84 1.86
N ASP A 155 8.83 -1.23 1.74
CA ASP A 155 9.73 -1.37 2.87
C ASP A 155 10.63 -0.14 3.00
N VAL A 156 10.67 0.43 4.20
CA VAL A 156 11.59 1.51 4.54
C VAL A 156 12.45 1.04 5.70
N ASN A 157 13.71 0.81 5.43
CA ASN A 157 14.68 0.26 6.37
C ASN A 157 14.21 -1.05 7.07
N GLY A 158 13.57 -1.93 6.30
CA GLY A 158 13.00 -3.19 6.78
C GLY A 158 11.70 -3.07 7.58
N SER A 159 11.07 -1.92 7.56
CA SER A 159 9.72 -1.70 8.11
C SER A 159 8.72 -1.62 6.98
N LYS A 160 7.71 -2.50 6.97
CA LYS A 160 6.55 -2.37 6.09
C LYS A 160 5.82 -1.08 6.41
N VAL A 161 5.55 -0.27 5.42
CA VAL A 161 4.81 1.00 5.54
C VAL A 161 3.95 1.23 4.31
N TYR A 162 2.97 2.13 4.38
CA TYR A 162 2.09 2.45 3.26
C TYR A 162 2.38 3.83 2.70
N GLY A 163 2.58 3.93 1.37
CA GLY A 163 2.58 5.19 0.64
C GLY A 163 1.16 5.70 0.42
N LEU A 164 1.03 7.00 0.23
CA LEU A 164 -0.24 7.61 -0.18
C LEU A 164 -0.38 7.48 -1.69
N TYR A 165 -1.24 6.57 -2.11
CA TYR A 165 -1.50 6.26 -3.52
C TYR A 165 -2.52 7.23 -4.09
N VAL A 166 -2.09 8.07 -5.02
CA VAL A 166 -2.89 9.08 -5.69
C VAL A 166 -3.24 8.58 -7.09
N GLY A 167 -4.53 8.46 -7.36
CA GLY A 167 -5.09 8.30 -8.70
C GLY A 167 -5.89 9.53 -9.09
N PRO A 168 -6.44 9.58 -10.30
CA PRO A 168 -7.31 10.68 -10.70
C PRO A 168 -8.45 10.89 -9.70
N GLY A 169 -8.70 12.15 -9.31
CA GLY A 169 -9.71 12.52 -8.33
C GLY A 169 -9.31 12.32 -6.86
N VAL A 170 -8.02 12.04 -6.57
CA VAL A 170 -7.49 11.94 -5.22
C VAL A 170 -6.53 13.09 -4.96
N GLY A 171 -6.84 13.91 -3.97
CA GLY A 171 -6.00 15.04 -3.57
C GLY A 171 -6.25 15.47 -2.14
N TYR A 172 -5.28 16.18 -1.57
CA TYR A 172 -5.32 16.68 -0.20
C TYR A 172 -4.85 18.12 -0.13
N ARG A 173 -5.42 18.88 0.82
CA ARG A 173 -5.16 20.31 0.90
C ARG A 173 -5.31 20.87 2.31
N ASP A 174 -4.61 22.01 2.57
CA ASP A 174 -4.87 22.95 3.65
C ASP A 174 -4.83 24.40 3.12
N ASP A 175 -5.97 25.10 3.17
CA ASP A 175 -6.09 26.51 2.78
C ASP A 175 -5.80 27.48 3.92
N ASN A 176 -5.71 27.00 5.16
CA ASN A 176 -5.63 27.82 6.36
C ASN A 176 -4.30 27.63 7.09
N THR A 177 -3.22 27.65 6.36
CA THR A 177 -1.89 27.32 6.85
C THR A 177 -1.30 28.37 7.79
N SER A 178 -0.29 27.93 8.54
CA SER A 178 0.53 28.77 9.41
C SER A 178 1.96 28.79 8.94
N ALA A 179 2.58 29.97 8.89
CA ALA A 179 4.00 30.19 8.56
C ALA A 179 4.45 29.72 7.17
N VAL A 180 3.56 29.22 6.32
CA VAL A 180 3.88 28.92 4.93
C VAL A 180 4.21 30.22 4.18
N PRO A 181 5.28 30.27 3.37
CA PRO A 181 5.65 31.46 2.62
C PRO A 181 4.53 32.01 1.73
N THR A 182 4.36 33.33 1.75
CA THR A 182 3.37 34.06 0.93
C THR A 182 4.03 35.20 0.18
N GLY A 183 3.40 35.68 -0.88
CA GLY A 183 3.93 36.75 -1.71
C GLY A 183 5.25 36.33 -2.37
N SER A 184 6.30 37.10 -2.17
CA SER A 184 7.64 36.81 -2.68
C SER A 184 8.60 36.29 -1.61
N GLN A 185 8.08 35.69 -0.54
CA GLN A 185 8.92 35.08 0.49
C GLN A 185 9.63 33.85 -0.08
N PRO A 186 10.93 33.67 0.23
CA PRO A 186 11.68 32.53 -0.27
C PRO A 186 11.24 31.23 0.39
N GLN A 187 11.26 30.13 -0.38
CA GLN A 187 10.92 28.80 0.12
C GLN A 187 11.73 27.69 -0.55
N GLY A 188 11.64 26.51 0.00
CA GLY A 188 12.00 25.25 -0.63
C GLY A 188 10.97 24.21 -0.33
N ALA A 189 10.81 23.23 -1.21
CA ALA A 189 9.99 22.05 -1.02
C ALA A 189 10.69 20.83 -1.59
N TYR A 190 10.49 19.67 -0.96
CA TYR A 190 10.84 18.40 -1.57
C TYR A 190 9.72 17.38 -1.36
N MET A 191 9.67 16.38 -2.23
CA MET A 191 8.95 15.13 -2.00
C MET A 191 9.75 13.93 -2.44
N VAL A 192 9.50 12.80 -1.77
CA VAL A 192 9.88 11.46 -2.21
C VAL A 192 8.63 10.78 -2.72
N ALA A 193 8.69 10.36 -3.98
CA ALA A 193 7.57 9.74 -4.66
C ALA A 193 8.01 8.55 -5.53
N SER A 194 7.04 7.79 -6.02
CA SER A 194 7.28 6.76 -7.04
C SER A 194 7.76 7.41 -8.34
N GLY A 195 8.75 6.80 -8.98
CA GLY A 195 9.15 7.14 -10.35
C GLY A 195 8.52 6.23 -11.41
N THR A 196 7.69 5.28 -10.99
CA THR A 196 7.06 4.27 -11.86
C THR A 196 5.55 4.31 -11.84
N HIS A 197 4.94 4.85 -10.78
CA HIS A 197 3.51 5.20 -10.73
C HIS A 197 3.33 6.66 -11.12
N VAL A 198 3.23 6.91 -12.41
CA VAL A 198 3.17 8.25 -12.99
C VAL A 198 2.40 8.24 -14.30
N ASN A 199 1.74 9.35 -14.63
CA ASN A 199 1.12 9.58 -15.93
C ASN A 199 1.49 10.97 -16.47
N ASN A 200 0.83 11.43 -17.52
CA ASN A 200 1.02 12.75 -18.13
C ASN A 200 -0.09 13.74 -17.79
N GLY A 201 -0.90 13.45 -16.78
CA GLY A 201 -1.92 14.35 -16.28
C GLY A 201 -1.34 15.54 -15.52
N CYS A 202 -2.19 16.40 -15.04
CA CYS A 202 -1.88 17.47 -14.10
C CYS A 202 -2.87 17.42 -12.95
N CYS A 203 -2.40 17.50 -11.70
CA CYS A 203 -1.00 17.61 -11.28
C CYS A 203 -0.77 16.72 -10.06
N PHE A 204 0.30 15.95 -10.07
CA PHE A 204 0.79 15.26 -8.87
C PHE A 204 1.82 16.16 -8.19
N ASP A 205 1.30 17.12 -7.44
CA ASP A 205 2.05 18.18 -6.80
C ASP A 205 2.18 17.99 -5.29
N TYR A 206 3.25 18.58 -4.74
CA TYR A 206 3.41 18.83 -3.32
C TYR A 206 4.06 20.19 -3.11
N GLY A 207 3.36 21.12 -2.47
CA GLY A 207 3.90 22.44 -2.20
C GLY A 207 2.88 23.54 -1.97
N ASN A 208 3.32 24.78 -2.20
CA ASN A 208 2.53 25.99 -2.02
C ASN A 208 1.55 26.19 -3.16
N ALA A 209 0.30 26.54 -2.85
CA ALA A 209 -0.79 26.72 -3.82
C ALA A 209 -1.69 27.91 -3.46
N GLU A 210 -2.70 28.14 -4.30
CA GLU A 210 -3.75 29.12 -4.08
C GLU A 210 -4.62 28.73 -2.87
N THR A 211 -5.17 29.74 -2.18
CA THR A 211 -5.99 29.54 -0.98
C THR A 211 -7.49 29.38 -1.25
N ASN A 212 -7.91 29.34 -2.49
CA ASN A 212 -9.33 29.35 -2.86
C ASN A 212 -9.70 28.30 -3.93
N ASN A 213 -8.83 27.34 -4.20
CA ASN A 213 -9.00 26.27 -5.19
C ASN A 213 -9.32 26.79 -6.61
N GLN A 214 -8.79 27.95 -6.98
CA GLN A 214 -9.01 28.56 -8.28
C GLN A 214 -7.68 29.03 -8.84
N ASP A 215 -7.48 28.91 -10.14
CA ASP A 215 -6.39 29.60 -10.82
C ASP A 215 -6.53 31.12 -10.60
N THR A 216 -5.63 31.67 -9.80
CA THR A 216 -5.58 33.12 -9.51
C THR A 216 -4.50 33.84 -10.32
N GLY A 217 -3.83 33.10 -11.21
CA GLY A 217 -2.88 33.62 -12.18
C GLY A 217 -1.42 33.25 -11.89
N ASN A 218 -0.56 33.59 -12.84
CA ASN A 218 0.84 33.22 -12.84
C ASN A 218 1.56 33.53 -11.53
N GLY A 219 2.37 32.58 -11.07
CA GLY A 219 3.24 32.77 -9.91
C GLY A 219 2.52 32.77 -8.57
N ARG A 220 1.33 32.20 -8.48
CA ARG A 220 0.54 32.09 -7.26
C ARG A 220 0.86 30.83 -6.45
N MET A 221 1.33 29.78 -7.13
CA MET A 221 1.83 28.57 -6.48
C MET A 221 3.30 28.32 -6.81
N GLU A 222 3.93 27.48 -6.01
CA GLU A 222 5.24 26.89 -6.24
C GLU A 222 5.30 25.54 -5.54
N SER A 223 5.18 24.49 -6.33
CA SER A 223 5.22 23.11 -5.84
C SER A 223 6.19 22.24 -6.63
N VAL A 224 6.51 21.09 -6.07
CA VAL A 224 7.24 20.03 -6.75
C VAL A 224 6.24 19.17 -7.50
N TYR A 225 6.41 19.03 -8.81
CA TYR A 225 5.69 18.11 -9.67
C TYR A 225 6.59 16.94 -10.06
N ILE A 226 6.05 15.72 -10.05
CA ILE A 226 6.71 14.52 -10.60
C ILE A 226 5.73 13.77 -11.48
N GLY A 227 5.99 13.71 -12.79
CA GLY A 227 5.13 13.03 -13.76
C GLY A 227 5.72 13.00 -15.16
N THR A 228 4.97 12.45 -16.12
CA THR A 228 5.37 12.39 -17.53
C THR A 228 4.74 13.51 -18.38
N GLY A 229 4.04 14.45 -17.76
CA GLY A 229 3.62 15.70 -18.37
C GLY A 229 4.81 16.62 -18.60
N CYS A 230 4.91 17.25 -19.78
CA CYS A 230 5.92 18.25 -20.08
C CYS A 230 5.20 19.57 -20.36
N GLY A 231 5.36 20.52 -19.44
CA GLY A 231 4.62 21.78 -19.48
C GLY A 231 5.22 22.85 -20.41
N GLN A 232 5.48 24.04 -19.87
CA GLN A 232 5.91 25.22 -20.63
C GLN A 232 7.33 25.16 -21.17
N SER A 233 8.19 24.34 -20.60
CA SER A 233 9.59 24.16 -21.01
C SER A 233 9.77 22.87 -21.79
N PRO A 234 10.64 22.83 -22.80
CA PRO A 234 10.95 21.59 -23.46
C PRO A 234 11.64 20.61 -22.51
N CYS A 235 11.11 19.39 -22.44
CA CYS A 235 11.70 18.27 -21.72
C CYS A 235 12.57 17.43 -22.65
N SER A 236 13.48 16.65 -22.10
CA SER A 236 14.28 15.68 -22.85
C SER A 236 14.16 14.29 -22.21
N GLY A 237 14.40 13.22 -22.98
CA GLY A 237 14.19 11.86 -22.49
C GLY A 237 12.71 11.48 -22.41
N SER A 238 12.40 10.47 -21.62
CA SER A 238 11.06 9.88 -21.50
C SER A 238 10.34 10.21 -20.20
N GLY A 239 10.98 10.97 -19.27
CA GLY A 239 10.41 11.21 -17.94
C GLY A 239 10.48 9.96 -17.03
N PRO A 240 9.81 9.98 -15.86
CA PRO A 240 9.17 11.18 -15.30
C PRO A 240 10.17 12.31 -15.06
N TRP A 241 9.67 13.52 -15.11
CA TRP A 241 10.47 14.73 -14.82
C TRP A 241 10.06 15.31 -13.49
N VAL A 242 11.04 15.77 -12.73
CA VAL A 242 10.81 16.71 -11.63
C VAL A 242 10.73 18.09 -12.23
N GLN A 243 9.66 18.80 -11.96
CA GLN A 243 9.42 20.15 -12.44
C GLN A 243 8.92 21.03 -11.30
N ALA A 244 8.99 22.35 -11.49
CA ALA A 244 8.29 23.30 -10.65
C ALA A 244 6.92 23.57 -11.26
N ASP A 245 5.83 23.34 -10.53
CA ASP A 245 4.55 23.93 -10.85
C ASP A 245 4.48 25.34 -10.23
N LEU A 246 4.33 26.34 -11.10
CA LEU A 246 4.34 27.75 -10.72
C LEU A 246 2.99 28.43 -11.02
N GLU A 247 1.93 27.63 -11.15
CA GLU A 247 0.64 28.01 -11.71
C GLU A 247 0.73 28.42 -13.19
N ASN A 248 -0.21 27.96 -13.98
CA ASN A 248 -0.26 28.16 -15.43
C ASN A 248 0.97 27.64 -16.18
N GLY A 249 1.66 26.66 -15.61
CA GLY A 249 2.71 25.91 -16.29
C GLY A 249 3.65 25.14 -15.41
N LEU A 250 3.94 23.93 -15.87
CA LEU A 250 5.02 23.11 -15.37
C LEU A 250 6.34 23.54 -16.01
N TYR A 251 7.34 23.86 -15.21
CA TYR A 251 8.64 24.35 -15.67
C TYR A 251 9.77 23.41 -15.27
N SER A 252 10.48 22.91 -16.27
CA SER A 252 11.74 22.18 -16.08
C SER A 252 12.99 23.06 -16.25
N GLY A 253 12.80 24.37 -16.30
CA GLY A 253 13.82 25.38 -16.53
C GLY A 253 13.53 26.29 -17.72
N SER A 254 14.43 27.22 -18.08
CA SER A 254 14.27 28.09 -19.22
C SER A 254 14.95 27.50 -20.47
N GLY A 255 14.33 27.72 -21.64
CA GLY A 255 14.85 27.21 -22.91
C GLY A 255 14.79 25.68 -22.99
N SER A 256 15.79 25.06 -23.55
CA SER A 256 15.92 23.60 -23.62
C SER A 256 16.73 23.11 -22.42
N ASN A 257 16.06 22.49 -21.45
CA ASN A 257 16.72 21.87 -20.30
C ASN A 257 17.16 20.45 -20.64
N LEU A 258 18.34 20.31 -21.24
CA LEU A 258 18.89 19.03 -21.63
C LEU A 258 19.47 18.24 -20.45
N GLY A 259 19.62 18.86 -19.29
CA GLY A 259 20.09 18.21 -18.07
C GLY A 259 19.03 17.34 -17.39
N ASN A 260 17.76 17.73 -17.51
CA ASN A 260 16.63 16.96 -16.97
C ASN A 260 16.08 16.01 -18.02
N THR A 261 16.64 14.82 -18.09
CA THR A 261 16.26 13.78 -19.07
C THR A 261 15.20 12.81 -18.55
N GLY A 262 14.67 13.08 -17.36
CA GLY A 262 13.78 12.21 -16.61
C GLY A 262 14.53 11.33 -15.61
N ASN A 263 13.81 10.85 -14.62
CA ASN A 263 14.32 9.97 -13.57
C ASN A 263 13.32 8.82 -13.33
N ASN A 264 13.58 7.68 -13.94
CA ASN A 264 12.77 6.46 -13.83
C ASN A 264 13.28 5.52 -12.72
N SER A 265 13.95 6.04 -11.70
CA SER A 265 14.26 5.27 -10.51
C SER A 265 12.96 4.84 -9.82
N GLU A 266 12.98 3.70 -9.16
CA GLU A 266 11.80 3.18 -8.43
C GLU A 266 11.26 4.23 -7.44
N PHE A 267 12.15 4.91 -6.71
CA PHE A 267 11.84 6.01 -5.81
C PHE A 267 12.62 7.25 -6.23
N VAL A 268 11.92 8.36 -6.38
CA VAL A 268 12.47 9.64 -6.85
C VAL A 268 12.39 10.68 -5.74
N THR A 269 13.50 11.34 -5.46
CA THR A 269 13.53 12.60 -4.72
C THR A 269 13.42 13.74 -5.70
N GLY A 270 12.42 14.59 -5.56
CA GLY A 270 12.30 15.86 -6.28
C GLY A 270 12.37 17.04 -5.32
N MET A 271 13.10 18.10 -5.70
CA MET A 271 13.25 19.33 -4.92
C MET A 271 13.08 20.55 -5.80
N VAL A 272 12.34 21.52 -5.30
CA VAL A 272 12.22 22.87 -5.88
C VAL A 272 12.50 23.88 -4.79
N LYS A 273 13.33 24.88 -5.07
CA LYS A 273 13.61 26.00 -4.17
C LYS A 273 13.71 27.30 -4.93
N SER A 274 13.20 28.38 -4.35
CA SER A 274 13.17 29.69 -5.00
C SER A 274 13.37 30.83 -4.02
N ASN A 275 14.07 31.87 -4.49
CA ASN A 275 14.07 33.14 -3.78
C ASN A 275 12.80 33.97 -4.05
N ASN A 276 11.93 33.49 -4.93
CA ASN A 276 10.63 34.05 -5.31
C ASN A 276 10.66 35.51 -5.84
N THR A 277 11.86 36.01 -6.14
CA THR A 277 12.05 37.33 -6.74
C THR A 277 12.73 37.27 -8.10
N SER A 278 13.60 36.30 -8.35
CA SER A 278 14.40 36.28 -9.58
C SER A 278 14.84 34.90 -10.05
N THR A 279 15.01 33.94 -9.15
CA THR A 279 15.59 32.62 -9.48
C THR A 279 14.86 31.48 -8.80
N PHE A 280 14.84 30.32 -9.46
CA PHE A 280 14.46 29.04 -8.87
C PHE A 280 15.43 27.94 -9.27
N GLU A 281 15.44 26.88 -8.50
CA GLU A 281 16.29 25.73 -8.71
C GLU A 281 15.47 24.43 -8.64
N ILE A 282 15.78 23.49 -9.53
CA ILE A 282 15.22 22.14 -9.56
C ILE A 282 16.36 21.16 -9.34
N GLU A 283 16.24 20.35 -8.31
CA GLU A 283 17.14 19.26 -8.00
C GLU A 283 16.38 17.95 -7.87
N GLY A 284 17.07 16.85 -8.00
CA GLY A 284 16.50 15.55 -7.72
C GLY A 284 17.50 14.43 -7.87
N GLY A 285 17.05 13.24 -7.52
CA GLY A 285 17.89 12.07 -7.52
C GLY A 285 17.11 10.78 -7.27
N ASN A 286 17.84 9.67 -7.26
CA ASN A 286 17.33 8.39 -6.84
C ASN A 286 17.29 8.34 -5.31
N SER A 287 16.12 8.08 -4.73
CA SER A 287 15.96 8.00 -3.26
C SER A 287 16.62 6.76 -2.64
N GLN A 288 17.03 5.79 -3.47
CA GLN A 288 17.68 4.55 -3.02
C GLN A 288 19.21 4.64 -3.06
N SER A 289 19.78 5.56 -3.82
CA SER A 289 21.23 5.64 -3.99
C SER A 289 21.70 6.95 -4.60
N GLY A 290 22.93 7.35 -4.28
CA GLY A 290 23.56 8.52 -4.89
C GLY A 290 23.15 9.84 -4.26
N GLY A 291 23.59 10.92 -4.89
CA GLY A 291 23.30 12.30 -4.47
C GLY A 291 22.31 12.99 -5.40
N LEU A 292 22.05 14.26 -5.13
CA LEU A 292 21.23 15.11 -5.99
C LEU A 292 21.98 15.53 -7.25
N SER A 293 21.22 15.73 -8.31
CA SER A 293 21.61 16.43 -9.52
C SER A 293 20.83 17.71 -9.62
N THR A 294 21.51 18.83 -9.84
CA THR A 294 20.84 20.09 -10.18
C THR A 294 20.50 20.07 -11.66
N TRP A 295 19.21 20.02 -11.96
CA TRP A 295 18.73 20.02 -13.34
C TRP A 295 18.48 21.43 -13.89
N TYR A 296 18.17 22.36 -13.00
CA TYR A 296 18.04 23.77 -13.35
C TYR A 296 18.40 24.64 -12.15
N ASN A 297 19.15 25.71 -12.43
CA ASN A 297 19.35 26.81 -11.49
C ASN A 297 19.47 28.09 -12.31
N GLY A 298 18.45 28.95 -12.26
CA GLY A 298 18.40 30.12 -13.11
C GLY A 298 17.19 31.00 -12.87
N ALA A 299 16.88 31.83 -13.87
CA ALA A 299 15.81 32.80 -13.77
C ALA A 299 14.43 32.17 -13.64
N LEU A 300 13.57 32.79 -12.82
CA LEU A 300 12.12 32.57 -12.88
C LEU A 300 11.56 32.92 -14.26
N PRO A 301 10.46 32.27 -14.70
CA PRO A 301 9.81 32.62 -15.96
C PRO A 301 9.41 34.10 -16.01
N PRO A 302 9.32 34.72 -17.18
CA PRO A 302 8.81 36.09 -17.32
C PRO A 302 7.27 36.15 -17.16
N ASN A 303 6.74 37.38 -17.10
CA ASN A 303 5.30 37.64 -17.22
C ASN A 303 4.44 37.09 -16.07
N GLY A 304 4.72 37.56 -14.85
CA GLY A 304 3.89 37.28 -13.67
C GLY A 304 4.57 36.39 -12.63
N TYR A 305 5.73 35.82 -12.95
CA TYR A 305 6.50 34.99 -12.02
C TYR A 305 7.69 35.73 -11.38
N THR A 306 7.93 36.99 -11.74
CA THR A 306 9.06 37.80 -11.25
C THR A 306 8.57 39.16 -10.76
N PRO A 307 8.33 39.34 -9.45
CA PRO A 307 8.39 38.34 -8.38
C PRO A 307 7.17 37.41 -8.38
N MET A 308 7.30 36.29 -7.69
CA MET A 308 6.17 35.41 -7.35
C MET A 308 5.20 36.11 -6.39
N SER A 309 4.00 35.61 -6.30
CA SER A 309 2.92 36.14 -5.46
C SER A 309 2.17 34.99 -4.76
N LEU A 310 2.94 34.11 -4.09
CA LEU A 310 2.45 32.90 -3.43
C LEU A 310 1.29 33.18 -2.50
N GLU A 311 0.33 32.27 -2.41
CA GLU A 311 -0.85 32.45 -1.57
C GLU A 311 -0.80 31.65 -0.26
N GLY A 312 -0.05 30.55 -0.22
CA GLY A 312 0.31 29.88 1.03
C GLY A 312 -0.60 28.74 1.44
N ALA A 313 -1.50 28.24 0.60
CA ALA A 313 -2.10 26.93 0.79
C ALA A 313 -1.08 25.81 0.57
N ILE A 314 -1.37 24.60 1.01
CA ILE A 314 -0.56 23.42 0.72
C ILE A 314 -1.42 22.40 -0.01
N VAL A 315 -0.90 21.85 -1.11
CA VAL A 315 -1.52 20.75 -1.86
C VAL A 315 -0.65 19.51 -1.84
N LEU A 316 -1.30 18.35 -1.99
CA LEU A 316 -0.65 17.06 -2.17
C LEU A 316 -1.50 16.19 -3.10
N GLY A 317 -0.93 15.78 -4.24
CA GLY A 317 -1.57 14.90 -5.21
C GLY A 317 -2.61 15.60 -6.10
N THR A 318 -2.64 16.92 -6.10
CA THR A 318 -3.54 17.76 -6.93
C THR A 318 -2.86 19.09 -7.21
N GLY A 319 -3.27 19.80 -8.23
CA GLY A 319 -2.82 21.17 -8.51
C GLY A 319 -3.58 22.23 -7.70
N GLY A 320 -3.15 23.49 -7.82
CA GLY A 320 -3.67 24.61 -7.03
C GLY A 320 -5.15 24.91 -7.22
N ASP A 321 -5.71 24.59 -8.37
CA ASP A 321 -7.11 24.79 -8.73
C ASP A 321 -7.93 23.47 -8.74
N ASN A 322 -7.45 22.42 -8.07
CA ASN A 322 -7.96 21.07 -8.12
C ASN A 322 -7.82 20.43 -9.52
N SER A 323 -6.68 20.62 -10.17
CA SER A 323 -6.26 19.81 -11.32
C SER A 323 -5.83 18.44 -10.82
N ASN A 324 -6.69 17.42 -10.94
CA ASN A 324 -6.58 16.15 -10.22
C ASN A 324 -6.60 14.92 -11.15
N ARG A 325 -6.03 15.04 -12.37
CA ARG A 325 -6.00 13.92 -13.34
C ARG A 325 -4.68 13.16 -13.36
N ASP A 326 -3.78 13.49 -12.45
CA ASP A 326 -2.47 12.86 -12.38
C ASP A 326 -2.50 11.60 -11.48
N MET A 327 -1.41 10.88 -11.52
CA MET A 327 -1.16 9.69 -10.73
C MET A 327 0.20 9.78 -10.08
N GLY A 328 0.31 9.29 -8.87
CA GLY A 328 1.57 9.20 -8.15
C GLY A 328 1.44 8.48 -6.83
N THR A 329 2.56 8.07 -6.25
CA THR A 329 2.60 7.60 -4.87
C THR A 329 3.54 8.49 -4.09
N PHE A 330 3.01 9.15 -3.07
CA PHE A 330 3.76 10.00 -2.17
C PHE A 330 4.19 9.22 -0.92
N PHE A 331 5.41 9.44 -0.46
CA PHE A 331 5.95 8.81 0.75
C PHE A 331 6.26 9.84 1.83
N GLU A 332 6.95 10.92 1.49
CA GLU A 332 7.29 12.02 2.39
C GLU A 332 7.55 13.31 1.63
N GLY A 333 7.32 14.45 2.29
CA GLY A 333 7.62 15.76 1.75
C GLY A 333 7.71 16.81 2.83
N VAL A 334 8.46 17.89 2.53
CA VAL A 334 8.70 19.00 3.44
C VAL A 334 8.63 20.31 2.69
N MET A 335 8.12 21.34 3.35
CA MET A 335 8.29 22.73 2.93
C MET A 335 9.08 23.52 3.98
N THR A 336 9.94 24.43 3.52
CA THR A 336 10.80 25.26 4.39
C THR A 336 10.48 26.74 4.25
N ALA A 337 10.66 27.49 5.33
CA ALA A 337 10.78 28.94 5.26
C ALA A 337 12.23 29.33 4.91
N GLY A 338 12.41 29.98 3.76
CA GLY A 338 13.72 30.30 3.21
C GLY A 338 14.24 29.27 2.22
N VAL A 339 15.23 29.64 1.43
CA VAL A 339 15.90 28.78 0.44
C VAL A 339 16.94 27.93 1.14
N PRO A 340 16.79 26.60 1.17
CA PRO A 340 17.83 25.72 1.71
C PRO A 340 19.13 25.83 0.90
N SER A 341 20.25 25.61 1.57
CA SER A 341 21.53 25.51 0.88
C SER A 341 21.70 24.14 0.23
N ASP A 342 22.47 24.06 -0.86
CA ASP A 342 22.79 22.79 -1.53
C ASP A 342 23.41 21.77 -0.56
N ALA A 343 24.14 22.24 0.45
CA ALA A 343 24.69 21.37 1.49
C ALA A 343 23.61 20.77 2.40
N ALA A 344 22.55 21.52 2.71
CA ALA A 344 21.42 21.03 3.48
C ALA A 344 20.61 20.03 2.65
N ASP A 345 20.33 20.34 1.38
CA ASP A 345 19.62 19.46 0.45
C ASP A 345 20.39 18.15 0.23
N ALA A 346 21.71 18.23 0.04
CA ALA A 346 22.56 17.03 -0.07
C ALA A 346 22.56 16.19 1.22
N ALA A 347 22.47 16.81 2.40
CA ALA A 347 22.37 16.09 3.66
C ALA A 347 21.00 15.43 3.83
N VAL A 348 19.91 16.08 3.40
CA VAL A 348 18.56 15.51 3.38
C VAL A 348 18.51 14.35 2.40
N GLN A 349 19.06 14.48 1.19
CA GLN A 349 19.16 13.37 0.24
C GLN A 349 19.93 12.17 0.83
N ALA A 350 21.03 12.42 1.50
CA ALA A 350 21.79 11.35 2.15
C ALA A 350 20.99 10.67 3.28
N ASN A 351 20.16 11.44 4.01
CA ASN A 351 19.22 10.87 5.00
C ASN A 351 18.16 10.02 4.32
N ILE A 352 17.55 10.49 3.21
CA ILE A 352 16.56 9.73 2.43
C ILE A 352 17.16 8.40 1.92
N VAL A 353 18.33 8.45 1.31
CA VAL A 353 19.05 7.26 0.82
C VAL A 353 19.33 6.26 1.95
N ALA A 354 19.66 6.75 3.14
CA ALA A 354 19.90 5.90 4.30
C ALA A 354 18.66 5.18 4.83
N GLN A 355 17.45 5.56 4.36
CA GLN A 355 16.21 4.86 4.71
C GLN A 355 16.03 3.56 3.92
N ASN A 356 16.86 3.27 2.91
CA ASN A 356 16.79 2.03 2.14
C ASN A 356 15.37 1.70 1.66
N TYR A 357 14.73 2.65 0.99
CA TYR A 357 13.45 2.41 0.34
C TYR A 357 13.55 1.18 -0.58
N SER A 358 12.62 0.26 -0.47
CA SER A 358 12.57 -0.94 -1.31
C SER A 358 11.12 -1.43 -1.49
N GLY A 359 10.91 -2.29 -2.47
CA GLY A 359 9.60 -2.74 -2.89
C GLY A 359 9.21 -2.12 -4.22
N ASN A 360 8.03 -2.42 -4.72
CA ASN A 360 7.53 -1.91 -5.98
C ASN A 360 6.75 -0.61 -5.75
N SER A 361 7.40 0.55 -5.87
CA SER A 361 6.78 1.87 -5.64
C SER A 361 5.79 2.28 -6.72
N GLY A 362 5.89 1.67 -7.89
CA GLY A 362 5.01 1.87 -9.03
C GLY A 362 4.08 0.70 -9.26
N GLY A 363 4.14 -0.27 -8.36
CA GLY A 363 3.20 -1.38 -8.40
C GLY A 363 1.79 -0.85 -8.45
N SER A 364 0.98 -1.45 -9.30
CA SER A 364 -0.48 -1.34 -9.17
C SER A 364 -0.81 -1.41 -7.70
N PRO A 365 -1.83 -0.65 -7.23
CA PRO A 365 -2.31 -0.86 -5.89
C PRO A 365 -2.29 -2.35 -5.67
N GLN A 366 -1.62 -2.83 -4.64
CA GLN A 366 -1.98 -4.15 -4.17
C GLN A 366 -3.41 -4.02 -3.63
N SER A 367 -4.36 -3.97 -4.55
CA SER A 367 -5.53 -4.74 -4.27
C SER A 367 -4.97 -6.13 -4.03
N SER A 368 -5.27 -6.75 -2.92
CA SER A 368 -5.14 -8.20 -2.76
C SER A 368 -5.99 -8.92 -3.83
N GLY A 369 -6.52 -8.21 -4.81
CA GLY A 369 -7.31 -8.62 -5.93
C GLY A 369 -6.51 -8.63 -7.23
N GLY A 370 -6.74 -9.61 -8.05
CA GLY A 370 -6.23 -9.68 -9.40
C GLY A 370 -7.23 -9.18 -10.42
N THR A 371 -6.79 -9.09 -11.65
CA THR A 371 -7.71 -8.78 -12.75
C THR A 371 -8.69 -9.93 -12.98
N ILE A 372 -9.92 -9.61 -13.36
CA ILE A 372 -10.87 -10.59 -13.89
C ILE A 372 -10.84 -10.47 -15.40
N THR A 373 -10.34 -11.49 -16.10
CA THR A 373 -10.12 -11.43 -17.55
C THR A 373 -11.01 -12.41 -18.33
N LEU A 374 -11.34 -12.06 -19.56
CA LEU A 374 -11.99 -12.95 -20.53
C LEU A 374 -10.95 -13.52 -21.50
N PRO A 375 -11.27 -14.63 -22.22
CA PRO A 375 -10.38 -15.24 -23.22
C PRO A 375 -9.94 -14.29 -24.34
N GLY A 376 -10.64 -13.19 -24.55
CA GLY A 376 -10.29 -12.14 -25.52
C GLY A 376 -9.21 -11.16 -25.05
N GLY A 377 -8.72 -11.28 -23.81
CA GLY A 377 -7.74 -10.38 -23.23
C GLY A 377 -8.32 -9.04 -22.75
N GLN A 378 -9.62 -8.99 -22.49
CA GLN A 378 -10.28 -7.84 -21.85
C GLN A 378 -10.36 -8.08 -20.35
N CYS A 379 -10.30 -7.01 -19.57
CA CYS A 379 -10.52 -7.02 -18.12
C CYS A 379 -11.91 -6.53 -17.77
N VAL A 380 -12.46 -7.05 -16.68
CA VAL A 380 -13.64 -6.48 -16.02
C VAL A 380 -13.21 -5.16 -15.40
N ASP A 381 -13.90 -4.11 -15.77
CA ASP A 381 -13.52 -2.71 -15.60
C ASP A 381 -14.68 -1.89 -15.02
N VAL A 382 -14.40 -0.77 -14.40
CA VAL A 382 -15.41 0.16 -13.91
C VAL A 382 -15.48 1.39 -14.83
N ILE A 383 -16.65 1.66 -15.40
CA ILE A 383 -16.80 2.77 -16.36
C ILE A 383 -16.36 4.10 -15.74
N GLY A 384 -15.42 4.79 -16.41
CA GLY A 384 -15.00 6.15 -16.06
C GLY A 384 -13.74 6.24 -15.22
N ASP A 385 -12.97 5.17 -15.20
CA ASP A 385 -11.60 5.06 -14.67
C ASP A 385 -11.43 5.47 -13.22
N ASP A 386 -12.50 5.39 -12.31
CA ASP A 386 -12.05 5.82 -11.00
C ASP A 386 -13.01 6.13 -9.85
N THR A 387 -14.27 6.28 -10.02
CA THR A 387 -14.97 6.93 -8.90
C THR A 387 -15.55 5.99 -7.86
N GLY A 388 -15.69 4.70 -8.14
CA GLY A 388 -16.24 3.74 -7.17
C GLY A 388 -17.55 4.19 -6.53
N ALA A 389 -18.37 5.00 -7.22
CA ALA A 389 -19.64 5.44 -6.72
C ALA A 389 -20.70 4.33 -6.88
N ASP A 390 -21.67 4.29 -5.97
CA ASP A 390 -22.82 3.40 -6.10
C ASP A 390 -23.57 3.64 -7.43
N GLY A 391 -23.88 2.57 -8.14
CA GLY A 391 -24.52 2.62 -9.44
C GLY A 391 -23.58 2.84 -10.62
N THR A 392 -22.25 2.86 -10.39
CA THR A 392 -21.28 2.92 -11.48
C THR A 392 -21.29 1.61 -12.24
N ALA A 393 -21.50 1.67 -13.56
CA ALA A 393 -21.59 0.47 -14.38
C ALA A 393 -20.24 -0.25 -14.47
N VAL A 394 -20.29 -1.59 -14.50
CA VAL A 394 -19.11 -2.45 -14.72
C VAL A 394 -19.14 -2.97 -16.15
N ASP A 395 -18.03 -2.84 -16.85
CA ASP A 395 -17.91 -3.17 -18.26
C ASP A 395 -16.66 -3.98 -18.60
N LEU A 396 -16.31 -4.06 -19.86
CA LEU A 396 -15.08 -4.62 -20.37
C LEU A 396 -14.19 -3.53 -20.93
N TRP A 397 -12.92 -3.55 -20.56
CA TRP A 397 -11.90 -2.69 -21.14
C TRP A 397 -10.60 -3.44 -21.40
N GLY A 398 -9.74 -2.92 -22.29
CA GLY A 398 -8.40 -3.48 -22.47
C GLY A 398 -7.65 -3.45 -21.15
N CYS A 399 -7.04 -4.59 -20.77
CA CYS A 399 -6.33 -4.70 -19.49
C CYS A 399 -5.20 -3.67 -19.36
N GLN A 400 -5.22 -2.92 -18.29
CA GLN A 400 -4.26 -1.89 -17.96
C GLN A 400 -3.66 -2.24 -16.60
N SER A 401 -2.37 -2.53 -16.55
CA SER A 401 -1.69 -2.98 -15.32
C SER A 401 -1.70 -1.96 -14.17
N TYR A 402 -2.08 -0.71 -14.47
CA TYR A 402 -2.15 0.40 -13.51
C TYR A 402 -3.58 0.80 -13.13
N ALA A 403 -4.61 0.21 -13.76
CA ALA A 403 -6.01 0.57 -13.52
C ALA A 403 -6.53 -0.14 -12.27
N ILE A 404 -6.71 0.61 -11.17
CA ILE A 404 -7.18 0.08 -9.89
C ILE A 404 -8.57 -0.55 -9.98
N ASP A 405 -9.41 0.01 -10.81
CA ASP A 405 -10.77 -0.40 -11.09
C ASP A 405 -10.87 -1.71 -11.88
N GLN A 406 -9.74 -2.20 -12.41
CA GLN A 406 -9.62 -3.53 -13.01
C GLN A 406 -9.08 -4.59 -12.05
N HIS A 407 -8.74 -4.21 -10.81
CA HIS A 407 -8.23 -5.13 -9.81
C HIS A 407 -9.31 -5.44 -8.77
N TRP A 408 -9.68 -6.71 -8.69
CA TRP A 408 -10.79 -7.21 -7.90
C TRP A 408 -10.29 -8.11 -6.78
N THR A 409 -10.68 -7.83 -5.55
CA THR A 409 -10.47 -8.73 -4.41
C THR A 409 -11.62 -9.71 -4.35
N HIS A 410 -11.32 -11.00 -4.35
CA HIS A 410 -12.31 -12.04 -4.07
C HIS A 410 -12.36 -12.29 -2.57
N ASN A 411 -13.41 -11.84 -1.92
CA ASN A 411 -13.57 -11.96 -0.48
C ASN A 411 -14.08 -13.35 -0.11
N SER A 412 -13.73 -13.82 1.09
CA SER A 412 -14.16 -15.15 1.61
C SER A 412 -15.69 -15.32 1.74
N ASP A 413 -16.45 -14.25 1.66
CA ASP A 413 -17.91 -14.27 1.64
C ASP A 413 -18.50 -14.40 0.22
N GLY A 414 -17.64 -14.51 -0.79
CA GLY A 414 -17.98 -14.63 -2.20
C GLY A 414 -18.24 -13.31 -2.92
N SER A 415 -17.98 -12.15 -2.29
CA SER A 415 -18.05 -10.87 -2.98
C SER A 415 -16.78 -10.61 -3.78
N LEU A 416 -16.92 -9.90 -4.90
CA LEU A 416 -15.83 -9.35 -5.70
C LEU A 416 -15.79 -7.83 -5.48
N GLU A 417 -14.69 -7.32 -4.98
CA GLU A 417 -14.57 -5.93 -4.54
C GLU A 417 -13.46 -5.20 -5.29
N THR A 418 -13.75 -3.99 -5.76
CA THR A 418 -12.79 -3.00 -6.25
C THR A 418 -13.20 -1.61 -5.80
N LEU A 419 -12.26 -0.68 -5.65
CA LEU A 419 -12.52 0.72 -5.25
C LEU A 419 -13.35 0.85 -3.94
N GLY A 420 -13.30 -0.15 -3.05
CA GLY A 420 -14.11 -0.19 -1.83
C GLY A 420 -15.60 -0.47 -2.07
N ARG A 421 -15.97 -1.05 -3.22
CA ARG A 421 -17.31 -1.42 -3.64
C ARG A 421 -17.35 -2.85 -4.15
N CYS A 422 -18.52 -3.47 -4.04
CA CYS A 422 -18.76 -4.82 -4.53
C CYS A 422 -19.34 -4.81 -5.94
N LEU A 423 -18.95 -5.81 -6.74
CA LEU A 423 -19.65 -6.16 -7.98
C LEU A 423 -21.06 -6.59 -7.63
N ASP A 424 -22.05 -5.81 -8.02
CA ASP A 424 -23.46 -5.97 -7.66
C ASP A 424 -24.35 -6.12 -8.88
N ILE A 425 -25.45 -6.80 -8.72
CA ILE A 425 -26.51 -6.89 -9.73
C ILE A 425 -27.49 -5.75 -9.49
N ASP A 426 -27.68 -4.85 -10.48
CA ASP A 426 -28.56 -3.70 -10.38
C ASP A 426 -29.91 -4.04 -9.74
N GLY A 427 -30.16 -3.38 -8.59
CA GLY A 427 -31.38 -3.55 -7.81
C GLY A 427 -31.56 -4.96 -7.24
N ASP A 428 -30.49 -5.74 -7.02
CA ASP A 428 -30.54 -7.12 -6.54
C ASP A 428 -31.40 -8.02 -7.45
N GLY A 429 -31.39 -7.70 -8.77
CA GLY A 429 -32.23 -8.32 -9.79
C GLY A 429 -31.86 -9.77 -10.10
N THR A 430 -32.87 -10.60 -10.49
CA THR A 430 -32.66 -12.00 -10.85
C THR A 430 -33.09 -12.32 -12.27
N ALA A 431 -33.38 -11.31 -13.07
CA ALA A 431 -33.82 -11.49 -14.46
C ALA A 431 -32.62 -11.54 -15.42
N VAL A 432 -32.73 -12.41 -16.44
CA VAL A 432 -31.74 -12.44 -17.52
C VAL A 432 -31.63 -11.06 -18.18
N GLY A 433 -30.40 -10.59 -18.34
CA GLY A 433 -30.07 -9.28 -18.94
C GLY A 433 -30.02 -8.13 -17.93
N THR A 434 -30.23 -8.38 -16.62
CA THR A 434 -29.96 -7.38 -15.59
C THR A 434 -28.49 -7.01 -15.62
N LYS A 435 -28.20 -5.71 -15.57
CA LYS A 435 -26.84 -5.20 -15.62
C LYS A 435 -26.14 -5.35 -14.28
N VAL A 436 -24.82 -5.28 -14.32
CA VAL A 436 -24.00 -5.23 -13.10
C VAL A 436 -23.38 -3.86 -12.93
N GLU A 437 -23.16 -3.51 -11.68
CA GLU A 437 -22.69 -2.19 -11.26
C GLU A 437 -21.82 -2.33 -10.00
N LEU A 438 -21.18 -1.27 -9.59
CA LEU A 438 -20.60 -1.15 -8.26
C LEU A 438 -21.67 -0.67 -7.28
N TRP A 439 -21.67 -1.25 -6.08
CA TRP A 439 -22.51 -0.82 -4.97
C TRP A 439 -21.80 -1.03 -3.62
N ASP A 440 -22.22 -0.26 -2.59
CA ASP A 440 -21.74 -0.51 -1.22
C ASP A 440 -21.81 -1.99 -0.89
N CYS A 441 -20.71 -2.57 -0.36
CA CYS A 441 -20.68 -3.96 0.08
C CYS A 441 -21.61 -4.15 1.28
N ASN A 442 -22.83 -4.59 1.03
CA ASN A 442 -23.90 -4.74 2.03
C ASN A 442 -24.28 -6.20 2.28
N GLY A 443 -23.63 -7.15 1.58
CA GLY A 443 -23.79 -8.58 1.77
C GLY A 443 -25.08 -9.17 1.19
N VAL A 444 -25.83 -8.43 0.35
CA VAL A 444 -26.99 -8.95 -0.37
C VAL A 444 -26.61 -10.06 -1.36
N GLY A 445 -27.58 -10.84 -1.80
CA GLY A 445 -27.31 -11.97 -2.68
C GLY A 445 -26.82 -11.57 -4.07
N GLY A 446 -27.16 -10.36 -4.56
CA GLY A 446 -26.66 -9.82 -5.82
C GLY A 446 -25.15 -9.60 -5.86
N GLN A 447 -24.50 -9.53 -4.69
CA GLN A 447 -23.06 -9.33 -4.55
C GLN A 447 -22.24 -10.63 -4.36
N LYS A 448 -22.89 -11.80 -4.48
CA LYS A 448 -22.21 -13.08 -4.27
C LYS A 448 -21.90 -13.75 -5.60
N TRP A 449 -20.64 -14.12 -5.78
CA TRP A 449 -20.15 -14.72 -7.00
C TRP A 449 -19.33 -15.97 -6.68
N ILE A 450 -19.65 -17.07 -7.34
CA ILE A 450 -18.93 -18.33 -7.21
C ILE A 450 -18.30 -18.66 -8.56
N GLN A 451 -16.99 -18.72 -8.59
CA GLN A 451 -16.28 -19.16 -9.77
C GLN A 451 -16.53 -20.67 -9.98
N GLN A 452 -16.92 -21.03 -11.19
CA GLN A 452 -17.16 -22.41 -11.61
C GLN A 452 -15.91 -22.95 -12.31
N ALA A 453 -15.73 -24.26 -12.35
CA ALA A 453 -14.60 -24.90 -13.03
C ALA A 453 -14.48 -24.56 -14.52
N ASP A 454 -15.60 -24.21 -15.18
CA ASP A 454 -15.60 -23.75 -16.58
C ASP A 454 -15.28 -22.26 -16.73
N GLY A 455 -14.87 -21.59 -15.64
CA GLY A 455 -14.57 -20.17 -15.59
C GLY A 455 -15.77 -19.24 -15.41
N ALA A 456 -17.00 -19.78 -15.35
CA ALA A 456 -18.17 -18.94 -15.15
C ALA A 456 -18.21 -18.38 -13.72
N LEU A 457 -18.61 -17.11 -13.59
CA LEU A 457 -18.92 -16.47 -12.30
C LEU A 457 -20.44 -16.59 -12.08
N LEU A 458 -20.84 -17.57 -11.28
CA LEU A 458 -22.24 -17.83 -10.95
C LEU A 458 -22.69 -16.94 -9.79
N ASN A 459 -23.80 -16.25 -9.95
CA ASN A 459 -24.50 -15.64 -8.83
C ASN A 459 -25.52 -16.63 -8.25
N PRO A 460 -25.38 -17.08 -6.99
CA PRO A 460 -26.24 -18.12 -6.41
C PRO A 460 -27.68 -17.69 -6.22
N GLN A 461 -27.94 -16.38 -5.98
CA GLN A 461 -29.30 -15.88 -5.77
C GLN A 461 -30.12 -15.94 -7.05
N SER A 462 -29.57 -15.51 -8.18
CA SER A 462 -30.27 -15.51 -9.47
C SER A 462 -30.18 -16.85 -10.20
N GLY A 463 -29.16 -17.67 -9.89
CA GLY A 463 -28.81 -18.86 -10.66
C GLY A 463 -28.29 -18.53 -12.07
N LEU A 464 -27.85 -17.30 -12.30
CA LEU A 464 -27.32 -16.81 -13.58
C LEU A 464 -25.84 -16.52 -13.46
N CYS A 465 -25.14 -16.47 -14.59
CA CYS A 465 -23.72 -16.20 -14.68
C CYS A 465 -23.46 -14.78 -15.18
N LEU A 466 -22.35 -14.19 -14.74
CA LEU A 466 -21.81 -12.97 -15.33
C LEU A 466 -21.58 -13.19 -16.82
N ASP A 467 -21.92 -12.21 -17.64
CA ASP A 467 -21.99 -12.41 -19.10
C ASP A 467 -21.61 -11.13 -19.85
N ASP A 468 -20.76 -11.34 -20.86
CA ASP A 468 -20.50 -10.33 -21.88
C ASP A 468 -21.63 -10.36 -22.94
N PRO A 469 -22.47 -9.31 -23.03
CA PRO A 469 -23.62 -9.33 -23.92
C PRO A 469 -23.24 -9.57 -25.38
N SER A 470 -23.72 -10.69 -25.93
CA SER A 470 -23.50 -11.08 -27.33
C SER A 470 -22.03 -11.39 -27.68
N ALA A 471 -21.21 -11.74 -26.69
CA ALA A 471 -19.76 -11.93 -26.83
C ALA A 471 -19.10 -10.71 -27.52
N ASN A 472 -19.47 -9.51 -27.07
CA ASN A 472 -18.99 -8.26 -27.60
C ASN A 472 -17.78 -7.74 -26.80
N THR A 473 -16.60 -8.24 -27.09
CA THR A 473 -15.35 -7.89 -26.41
C THR A 473 -14.85 -6.45 -26.67
N ALA A 474 -15.71 -5.54 -27.10
CA ALA A 474 -15.34 -4.15 -27.31
C ALA A 474 -15.27 -3.40 -25.98
N ASN A 475 -14.29 -2.49 -25.85
CA ASN A 475 -14.20 -1.58 -24.71
C ASN A 475 -15.52 -0.82 -24.49
N GLY A 476 -15.96 -0.69 -23.25
CA GLY A 476 -17.23 -0.05 -22.88
C GLY A 476 -18.44 -0.98 -22.97
N THR A 477 -18.24 -2.29 -23.12
CA THR A 477 -19.36 -3.25 -23.14
C THR A 477 -19.81 -3.56 -21.71
N GLN A 478 -20.92 -2.95 -21.27
CA GLN A 478 -21.45 -3.17 -19.92
C GLN A 478 -21.91 -4.61 -19.72
N LEU A 479 -21.38 -5.25 -18.67
CA LEU A 479 -21.67 -6.62 -18.29
C LEU A 479 -23.11 -6.79 -17.75
N GLN A 480 -23.58 -8.01 -17.74
CA GLN A 480 -24.91 -8.41 -17.29
C GLN A 480 -24.89 -9.79 -16.65
N ILE A 481 -26.02 -10.24 -16.11
CA ILE A 481 -26.24 -11.64 -15.79
C ILE A 481 -27.06 -12.33 -16.88
N TYR A 482 -26.68 -13.55 -17.22
CA TYR A 482 -27.36 -14.34 -18.25
C TYR A 482 -27.42 -15.84 -17.87
N THR A 483 -28.26 -16.62 -18.56
CA THR A 483 -28.29 -18.08 -18.37
C THR A 483 -26.88 -18.66 -18.58
N CYS A 484 -26.37 -19.42 -17.61
CA CYS A 484 -25.06 -20.07 -17.72
C CYS A 484 -25.04 -21.01 -18.92
N ASN A 485 -24.13 -20.82 -19.86
CA ASN A 485 -24.14 -21.46 -21.16
C ASN A 485 -22.74 -21.93 -21.63
N GLN A 486 -21.71 -21.80 -20.79
CA GLN A 486 -20.35 -22.27 -21.06
C GLN A 486 -19.68 -21.66 -22.31
N THR A 487 -20.18 -20.52 -22.78
CA THR A 487 -19.59 -19.83 -23.92
C THR A 487 -18.41 -18.95 -23.47
N PRO A 488 -17.48 -18.56 -24.36
CA PRO A 488 -16.39 -17.63 -24.02
C PRO A 488 -16.86 -16.29 -23.42
N ALA A 489 -18.11 -15.88 -23.64
CA ALA A 489 -18.71 -14.70 -23.04
C ALA A 489 -18.92 -14.81 -21.52
N GLN A 490 -18.77 -15.98 -20.94
CA GLN A 490 -18.96 -16.27 -19.52
C GLN A 490 -17.74 -16.95 -18.89
N GLN A 491 -16.63 -17.05 -19.60
CA GLN A 491 -15.40 -17.64 -19.09
C GLN A 491 -14.49 -16.53 -18.57
N TYR A 492 -14.50 -16.35 -17.28
CA TYR A 492 -13.67 -15.36 -16.59
C TYR A 492 -12.53 -16.05 -15.86
N ALA A 493 -11.30 -15.61 -16.10
CA ALA A 493 -10.19 -15.94 -15.24
C ALA A 493 -10.11 -14.84 -14.16
N VAL A 494 -10.34 -15.19 -12.92
CA VAL A 494 -10.14 -14.29 -11.78
C VAL A 494 -8.66 -14.41 -11.39
N ASN A 495 -7.85 -13.45 -11.84
CA ASN A 495 -6.40 -13.47 -11.70
C ASN A 495 -5.96 -12.78 -10.40
N GLY A 496 -6.30 -13.33 -9.27
CA GLY A 496 -5.84 -12.84 -7.97
C GLY A 496 -5.32 -13.96 -7.10
N GLY A 497 -5.56 -15.20 -7.54
CA GLY A 497 -4.87 -16.36 -7.01
C GLY A 497 -3.68 -16.69 -7.91
N GLY A 498 -2.47 -16.72 -7.36
CA GLY A 498 -1.32 -17.29 -8.05
C GLY A 498 -1.40 -18.80 -8.08
N VAL A 499 -0.68 -19.42 -8.98
CA VAL A 499 -0.47 -20.87 -8.91
C VAL A 499 0.45 -21.18 -7.71
N ILE A 500 0.17 -22.25 -7.03
CA ILE A 500 1.14 -22.80 -6.08
C ILE A 500 2.01 -23.78 -6.84
N ASN A 501 3.22 -23.36 -7.22
CA ASN A 501 4.18 -24.23 -7.84
C ASN A 501 4.72 -25.23 -6.81
N GLY A 502 4.63 -26.49 -7.14
CA GLY A 502 5.05 -27.61 -6.30
C GLY A 502 6.21 -28.42 -6.88
N PRO A 503 6.57 -29.51 -6.21
CA PRO A 503 7.61 -30.45 -6.65
C PRO A 503 7.46 -30.91 -8.10
N GLY A 504 8.57 -31.06 -8.81
CA GLY A 504 8.58 -31.60 -10.17
C GLY A 504 8.02 -30.66 -11.23
N SER A 505 7.91 -29.35 -10.98
CA SER A 505 7.27 -28.36 -11.85
C SER A 505 5.77 -28.65 -12.06
N GLN A 506 5.12 -29.21 -11.07
CA GLN A 506 3.68 -29.41 -11.00
C GLN A 506 3.04 -28.24 -10.24
N CYS A 507 1.73 -28.07 -10.41
CA CYS A 507 0.92 -27.12 -9.66
C CYS A 507 0.05 -27.84 -8.62
N VAL A 508 -0.24 -27.15 -7.52
CA VAL A 508 -1.23 -27.63 -6.55
C VAL A 508 -2.62 -27.48 -7.16
N ASP A 509 -3.35 -28.55 -7.20
CA ASP A 509 -4.54 -28.78 -8.02
C ASP A 509 -5.66 -29.43 -7.21
N VAL A 510 -6.89 -29.22 -7.58
CA VAL A 510 -8.05 -29.87 -6.99
C VAL A 510 -8.49 -31.05 -7.87
N ALA A 511 -8.52 -32.26 -7.31
CA ALA A 511 -8.79 -33.47 -8.07
C ALA A 511 -10.16 -33.45 -8.78
N GLY A 512 -10.16 -33.71 -10.09
CA GLY A 512 -11.34 -33.93 -10.88
C GLY A 512 -11.91 -32.73 -11.61
N ASP A 513 -11.13 -31.65 -11.73
CA ASP A 513 -11.56 -30.37 -12.37
C ASP A 513 -12.91 -29.89 -11.83
N ASP A 514 -13.18 -30.16 -10.56
CA ASP A 514 -14.53 -30.09 -10.01
C ASP A 514 -14.77 -28.85 -9.14
N VAL A 515 -15.96 -28.49 -9.11
CA VAL A 515 -16.73 -27.40 -8.53
C VAL A 515 -16.57 -27.17 -7.01
N GLY A 516 -15.37 -27.28 -6.44
CA GLY A 516 -15.14 -26.89 -5.04
C GLY A 516 -16.07 -27.58 -4.03
N VAL A 517 -16.16 -28.90 -4.04
CA VAL A 517 -16.93 -29.67 -3.05
C VAL A 517 -16.03 -29.97 -1.83
N ASN A 518 -16.60 -29.88 -0.61
CA ASN A 518 -15.90 -30.30 0.60
C ASN A 518 -15.43 -31.76 0.49
N LEU A 519 -14.23 -32.05 1.01
CA LEU A 519 -13.55 -33.33 0.99
C LEU A 519 -12.99 -33.73 -0.38
N THR A 520 -12.93 -32.80 -1.34
CA THR A 520 -12.22 -33.05 -2.60
C THR A 520 -10.70 -33.02 -2.33
N HIS A 521 -10.02 -34.03 -2.84
CA HIS A 521 -8.58 -34.16 -2.64
C HIS A 521 -7.81 -33.01 -3.30
N VAL A 522 -6.79 -32.52 -2.63
CA VAL A 522 -5.82 -31.60 -3.23
C VAL A 522 -4.57 -32.41 -3.59
N GLN A 523 -4.08 -32.23 -4.80
CA GLN A 523 -3.06 -33.06 -5.44
C GLN A 523 -2.02 -32.24 -6.19
N LEU A 524 -1.02 -32.89 -6.76
CA LEU A 524 -0.16 -32.34 -7.80
C LEU A 524 -0.71 -32.67 -9.18
N TRP A 525 -0.67 -31.70 -10.09
CA TRP A 525 -1.04 -31.90 -11.49
C TRP A 525 -0.19 -31.00 -12.40
N SER A 526 -0.06 -31.39 -13.67
CA SER A 526 0.59 -30.54 -14.68
C SER A 526 -0.05 -29.16 -14.70
N CYS A 527 0.77 -28.10 -14.64
CA CYS A 527 0.26 -26.74 -14.59
C CYS A 527 -0.57 -26.38 -15.81
N GLN A 528 -1.76 -25.89 -15.59
CA GLN A 528 -2.73 -25.48 -16.61
C GLN A 528 -3.04 -24.00 -16.40
N PRO A 529 -2.58 -23.11 -17.30
CA PRO A 529 -2.63 -21.66 -17.06
C PRO A 529 -4.03 -21.04 -16.98
N TYR A 530 -5.07 -21.82 -17.27
CA TYR A 530 -6.48 -21.35 -17.25
C TYR A 530 -7.37 -22.21 -16.36
N SER A 531 -6.81 -23.10 -15.54
CA SER A 531 -7.59 -23.97 -14.67
C SER A 531 -7.86 -23.27 -13.34
N ALA A 532 -9.12 -22.98 -13.06
CA ALA A 532 -9.53 -22.25 -11.85
C ALA A 532 -9.16 -22.98 -10.55
N ASP A 533 -9.08 -24.30 -10.60
CA ASP A 533 -8.74 -25.19 -9.49
C ASP A 533 -7.23 -25.24 -9.17
N GLN A 534 -6.39 -24.63 -9.99
CA GLN A 534 -4.97 -24.44 -9.75
C GLN A 534 -4.60 -23.02 -9.33
N HIS A 535 -5.57 -22.08 -9.28
CA HIS A 535 -5.35 -20.71 -8.82
C HIS A 535 -5.80 -20.56 -7.38
N TRP A 536 -4.86 -20.19 -6.51
CA TRP A 536 -5.03 -20.14 -5.07
C TRP A 536 -4.88 -18.71 -4.55
N TYR A 537 -5.84 -18.26 -3.78
CA TYR A 537 -5.78 -16.97 -3.08
C TYR A 537 -5.11 -17.16 -1.72
N HIS A 538 -4.05 -16.41 -1.46
CA HIS A 538 -3.43 -16.37 -0.16
C HIS A 538 -4.06 -15.25 0.67
N ASN A 539 -5.01 -15.59 1.50
CA ASN A 539 -5.73 -14.65 2.35
C ASN A 539 -4.86 -14.15 3.51
N SER A 540 -5.13 -12.93 3.98
CA SER A 540 -4.40 -12.29 5.09
C SER A 540 -4.44 -13.06 6.41
N ASN A 541 -5.43 -13.94 6.60
CA ASN A 541 -5.50 -14.86 7.74
C ASN A 541 -4.62 -16.11 7.58
N GLY A 542 -3.88 -16.22 6.46
CA GLY A 542 -3.01 -17.34 6.13
C GLY A 542 -3.73 -18.52 5.48
N SER A 543 -5.02 -18.43 5.15
CA SER A 543 -5.69 -19.49 4.37
C SER A 543 -5.32 -19.40 2.89
N LEU A 544 -5.24 -20.56 2.25
CA LEU A 544 -5.12 -20.71 0.80
C LEU A 544 -6.47 -21.18 0.26
N GLU A 545 -7.05 -20.39 -0.63
CA GLU A 545 -8.43 -20.60 -1.11
C GLU A 545 -8.48 -20.77 -2.63
N THR A 546 -9.25 -21.71 -3.10
CA THR A 546 -9.65 -21.88 -4.50
C THR A 546 -11.09 -22.39 -4.57
N LEU A 547 -11.82 -22.06 -5.64
CA LEU A 547 -13.21 -22.52 -5.87
C LEU A 547 -14.15 -22.25 -4.67
N GLY A 548 -13.91 -21.17 -3.90
CA GLY A 548 -14.66 -20.82 -2.71
C GLY A 548 -14.45 -21.77 -1.52
N ARG A 549 -13.32 -22.48 -1.47
CA ARG A 549 -12.93 -23.42 -0.41
C ARG A 549 -11.47 -23.22 -0.02
N CYS A 550 -11.16 -23.57 1.22
CA CYS A 550 -9.81 -23.49 1.75
C CYS A 550 -9.06 -24.82 1.62
N LEU A 551 -7.74 -24.72 1.38
CA LEU A 551 -6.83 -25.86 1.54
C LEU A 551 -6.83 -26.26 3.02
N ASP A 552 -7.38 -27.41 3.31
CA ASP A 552 -7.62 -27.91 4.66
C ASP A 552 -6.88 -29.22 4.93
N ILE A 553 -6.52 -29.43 6.18
CA ILE A 553 -5.98 -30.70 6.64
C ILE A 553 -7.16 -31.58 7.09
N ASP A 554 -7.34 -32.73 6.45
CA ASP A 554 -8.43 -33.68 6.73
C ASP A 554 -8.68 -33.82 8.25
N GLY A 555 -9.94 -33.52 8.64
CA GLY A 555 -10.38 -33.55 10.02
C GLY A 555 -9.60 -32.64 10.97
N ASN A 556 -8.96 -31.58 10.47
CA ASN A 556 -8.09 -30.67 11.25
C ASN A 556 -6.96 -31.45 11.97
N GLY A 557 -6.44 -32.50 11.31
CA GLY A 557 -5.48 -33.45 11.86
C GLY A 557 -4.10 -32.84 12.05
N THR A 558 -3.32 -33.39 13.00
CA THR A 558 -1.93 -32.97 13.28
C THR A 558 -0.92 -34.10 13.16
N ALA A 559 -1.33 -35.25 12.64
CA ALA A 559 -0.46 -36.40 12.50
C ALA A 559 0.28 -36.37 11.15
N VAL A 560 1.54 -36.80 11.16
CA VAL A 560 2.31 -37.03 9.93
C VAL A 560 1.56 -37.96 8.98
N GLY A 561 1.46 -37.57 7.72
CA GLY A 561 0.75 -38.32 6.68
C GLY A 561 -0.75 -38.02 6.56
N THR A 562 -1.30 -37.10 7.38
CA THR A 562 -2.66 -36.63 7.19
C THR A 562 -2.76 -35.95 5.83
N LYS A 563 -3.81 -36.28 5.08
CA LYS A 563 -4.02 -35.74 3.74
C LYS A 563 -4.58 -34.32 3.78
N VAL A 564 -4.45 -33.62 2.68
CA VAL A 564 -5.07 -32.32 2.50
C VAL A 564 -6.19 -32.40 1.48
N GLU A 565 -7.19 -31.56 1.67
CA GLU A 565 -8.43 -31.55 0.91
C GLU A 565 -8.99 -30.13 0.83
N LEU A 566 -10.01 -29.90 0.02
CA LEU A 566 -10.84 -28.71 0.09
C LEU A 566 -11.89 -28.82 1.18
N TYR A 567 -12.08 -27.75 1.93
CA TYR A 567 -13.17 -27.64 2.89
C TYR A 567 -13.69 -26.22 3.01
N ASP A 568 -14.93 -26.03 3.52
CA ASP A 568 -15.48 -24.71 3.82
C ASP A 568 -14.46 -23.89 4.62
N CYS A 569 -14.19 -22.65 4.21
CA CYS A 569 -13.31 -21.76 4.95
C CYS A 569 -13.97 -21.40 6.30
N ASN A 570 -13.56 -22.05 7.36
CA ASN A 570 -14.17 -21.96 8.68
C ASN A 570 -13.20 -21.44 9.75
N GLY A 571 -11.96 -21.05 9.34
CA GLY A 571 -10.95 -20.46 10.20
C GLY A 571 -10.30 -21.40 11.22
N VAL A 572 -10.43 -22.71 11.05
CA VAL A 572 -9.70 -23.68 11.88
C VAL A 572 -8.20 -23.66 11.55
N GLY A 573 -7.38 -24.09 12.51
CA GLY A 573 -5.93 -24.04 12.36
C GLY A 573 -5.38 -24.92 11.23
N GLY A 574 -6.13 -25.96 10.80
CA GLY A 574 -5.76 -26.81 9.66
C GLY A 574 -5.80 -26.09 8.32
N GLN A 575 -6.41 -24.89 8.26
CA GLN A 575 -6.53 -24.08 7.04
C GLN A 575 -5.49 -22.94 6.99
N VAL A 576 -4.62 -22.81 7.96
CA VAL A 576 -3.62 -21.74 8.02
C VAL A 576 -2.27 -22.24 7.51
N TRP A 577 -1.72 -21.53 6.52
CA TRP A 577 -0.46 -21.89 5.88
C TRP A 577 0.49 -20.70 5.87
N GLN A 578 1.76 -20.94 6.10
CA GLN A 578 2.81 -19.92 6.15
C GLN A 578 3.95 -20.30 5.22
N GLN A 579 4.22 -19.46 4.23
CA GLN A 579 5.38 -19.62 3.38
C GLN A 579 6.65 -19.37 4.20
N GLN A 580 7.57 -20.33 4.17
CA GLN A 580 8.85 -20.22 4.85
C GLN A 580 9.94 -19.79 3.86
N SER A 581 11.00 -19.18 4.37
CA SER A 581 12.14 -18.74 3.56
C SER A 581 12.92 -19.90 2.89
N ASP A 582 12.69 -21.13 3.31
CA ASP A 582 13.26 -22.32 2.70
C ASP A 582 12.38 -22.93 1.58
N GLY A 583 11.29 -22.27 1.24
CA GLY A 583 10.36 -22.71 0.20
C GLY A 583 9.27 -23.66 0.69
N SER A 584 9.20 -24.01 1.98
CA SER A 584 8.14 -24.87 2.51
C SER A 584 6.90 -24.08 2.89
N LEU A 585 5.71 -24.72 2.82
CA LEU A 585 4.45 -24.23 3.37
C LEU A 585 4.19 -24.92 4.71
N LEU A 586 4.39 -24.18 5.80
CA LEU A 586 4.19 -24.65 7.18
C LEU A 586 2.74 -24.46 7.62
N ASN A 587 2.13 -25.48 8.19
CA ASN A 587 0.91 -25.33 8.96
C ASN A 587 1.26 -25.13 10.46
N PRO A 588 1.00 -23.94 11.05
CA PRO A 588 1.42 -23.63 12.42
C PRO A 588 0.74 -24.51 13.50
N GLN A 589 -0.51 -24.96 13.26
CA GLN A 589 -1.24 -25.80 14.22
C GLN A 589 -0.57 -27.17 14.39
N SER A 590 -0.22 -27.81 13.28
CA SER A 590 0.40 -29.13 13.30
C SER A 590 1.91 -29.09 13.51
N GLY A 591 2.55 -27.95 13.16
CA GLY A 591 4.01 -27.84 13.08
C GLY A 591 4.62 -28.67 11.94
N LEU A 592 3.80 -29.07 10.96
CA LEU A 592 4.19 -29.89 9.82
C LEU A 592 4.09 -29.06 8.52
N CYS A 593 4.79 -29.48 7.48
CA CYS A 593 4.83 -28.83 6.18
C CYS A 593 3.98 -29.60 5.15
N LEU A 594 3.43 -28.86 4.17
CA LEU A 594 2.82 -29.47 2.99
C LEU A 594 3.86 -30.32 2.27
N ASP A 595 3.47 -31.50 1.80
CA ASP A 595 4.42 -32.52 1.35
C ASP A 595 3.83 -33.40 0.23
N ASP A 596 4.66 -33.62 -0.76
CA ASP A 596 4.44 -34.59 -1.82
C ASP A 596 4.87 -35.99 -1.34
N PRO A 597 3.93 -36.92 -1.13
CA PRO A 597 4.24 -38.22 -0.58
C PRO A 597 5.28 -39.00 -1.41
N ASN A 598 6.40 -39.36 -0.79
CA ASN A 598 7.47 -40.13 -1.40
C ASN A 598 8.21 -39.45 -2.57
N ASP A 599 8.16 -38.11 -2.66
CA ASP A 599 8.76 -37.34 -3.75
C ASP A 599 8.22 -37.83 -5.12
N ASN A 600 6.89 -38.02 -5.18
CA ASN A 600 6.18 -38.57 -6.35
C ASN A 600 5.42 -37.47 -7.09
N SER A 601 6.12 -36.63 -7.82
CA SER A 601 5.56 -35.52 -8.56
C SER A 601 4.73 -35.89 -9.79
N ALA A 602 4.07 -37.06 -9.78
CA ALA A 602 3.17 -37.48 -10.86
C ALA A 602 1.78 -36.82 -10.72
N ASP A 603 1.15 -36.57 -11.86
CA ASP A 603 -0.26 -36.12 -11.89
C ASP A 603 -1.16 -37.02 -11.03
N GLY A 604 -2.01 -36.41 -10.20
CA GLY A 604 -2.91 -37.11 -9.30
C GLY A 604 -2.29 -37.51 -7.95
N THR A 605 -1.09 -37.05 -7.63
CA THR A 605 -0.48 -37.34 -6.33
C THR A 605 -1.12 -36.49 -5.24
N GLN A 606 -1.96 -37.11 -4.38
CA GLN A 606 -2.62 -36.40 -3.29
C GLN A 606 -1.60 -35.94 -2.24
N LEU A 607 -1.60 -34.65 -1.95
CA LEU A 607 -0.73 -34.01 -0.96
C LEU A 607 -1.09 -34.40 0.48
N GLN A 608 -0.15 -34.20 1.38
CA GLN A 608 -0.26 -34.50 2.81
C GLN A 608 0.52 -33.47 3.65
N ILE A 609 0.43 -33.58 4.96
CA ILE A 609 1.37 -32.89 5.87
C ILE A 609 2.43 -33.89 6.36
N TYR A 610 3.68 -33.43 6.43
CA TYR A 610 4.80 -34.24 6.89
C TYR A 610 5.79 -33.40 7.72
N THR A 611 6.68 -34.06 8.45
CA THR A 611 7.74 -33.36 9.18
C THR A 611 8.55 -32.48 8.24
N CYS A 612 8.67 -31.18 8.54
CA CYS A 612 9.45 -30.25 7.74
C CYS A 612 10.91 -30.70 7.67
N ASN A 613 11.41 -30.96 6.47
CA ASN A 613 12.71 -31.59 6.24
C ASN A 613 13.51 -30.94 5.11
N GLN A 614 13.00 -29.85 4.49
CA GLN A 614 13.62 -29.10 3.41
C GLN A 614 13.92 -29.95 2.15
N SER A 615 13.25 -31.09 1.98
CA SER A 615 13.41 -31.93 0.78
C SER A 615 12.73 -31.28 -0.42
N PRO A 616 13.07 -31.71 -1.66
CA PRO A 616 12.35 -31.26 -2.86
C PRO A 616 10.84 -31.50 -2.79
N ALA A 617 10.38 -32.54 -2.09
CA ALA A 617 8.97 -32.86 -1.88
C ALA A 617 8.18 -31.79 -1.09
N GLN A 618 8.88 -30.84 -0.46
CA GLN A 618 8.27 -29.77 0.34
C GLN A 618 8.55 -28.37 -0.21
N GLN A 619 9.04 -28.28 -1.44
CA GLN A 619 9.28 -26.99 -2.10
C GLN A 619 8.02 -26.56 -2.82
N PHE A 620 7.35 -25.58 -2.23
CA PHE A 620 6.16 -24.94 -2.80
C PHE A 620 6.38 -23.42 -2.85
N SER A 621 6.06 -22.78 -3.95
CA SER A 621 6.11 -21.32 -4.07
C SER A 621 4.74 -20.77 -4.42
N LEU A 622 4.31 -19.78 -3.66
CA LEU A 622 3.15 -18.95 -3.98
C LEU A 622 3.60 -17.90 -5.00
N GLU A 623 2.93 -17.81 -6.17
CA GLU A 623 3.15 -16.76 -7.17
C GLU A 623 2.11 -15.66 -7.05
#